data_a353b1a34cb52305ffcaa1eb25696165
#
_entry.id   a353b1a34cb52305ffcaa1eb25696165
#
_cell.length_a   1.000
_cell.length_b   1.000
_cell.length_c   1.000
_cell.angle_alpha   90.00
_cell.angle_beta   90.00
_cell.angle_gamma   90.00
#
_symmetry.space_group_name_H-M   'P 1'
#
loop_
_entity.id
_entity.type
_entity.pdbx_description
1 polymer ?
#
loop_
_entity_poly.entity_id
_entity_poly.type
_entity_poly.pdbx_seq_one_letter_code
_entity_poly.pdbx_strand_id
1 'polypeptide(L)' 'MALFYDPKDEADLARVERLLRQGGIEYSLQQEPASGLGPMQIHVAEEDVPRAEELLLREQR' A
#
# COMPACT_ATOMS: atom_id res chain seq x y z
N MET A 1 -0.35 2.41 -12.68
CA MET A 1 -0.07 2.52 -11.24
C MET A 1 1.19 1.76 -10.89
N ALA A 2 1.91 2.23 -9.90
CA ALA A 2 3.16 1.63 -9.49
C ALA A 2 3.01 0.86 -8.18
N LEU A 3 3.76 -0.23 -8.05
CA LEU A 3 3.78 -0.97 -6.79
C LEU A 3 4.34 -0.07 -5.70
N PHE A 4 3.56 0.14 -4.66
CA PHE A 4 3.95 0.99 -3.55
C PHE A 4 4.37 0.17 -2.32
N TYR A 5 3.61 -0.86 -2.00
CA TYR A 5 3.84 -1.60 -0.76
C TYR A 5 3.46 -3.06 -0.94
N ASP A 6 4.28 -3.93 -0.39
CA ASP A 6 4.06 -5.37 -0.41
C ASP A 6 3.84 -5.83 1.02
N PRO A 7 2.57 -5.93 1.47
CA PRO A 7 2.29 -6.26 2.87
C PRO A 7 2.79 -7.65 3.24
N LYS A 8 3.24 -7.79 4.47
CA LYS A 8 3.73 -9.08 4.95
C LYS A 8 2.61 -9.98 5.46
N ASP A 9 1.48 -9.41 5.84
CA ASP A 9 0.31 -10.17 6.29
C ASP A 9 -0.94 -9.31 6.16
N GLU A 10 -2.11 -9.89 6.49
CA GLU A 10 -3.38 -9.19 6.34
C GLU A 10 -3.52 -7.98 7.27
N ALA A 11 -2.96 -8.08 8.47
CA ALA A 11 -2.99 -6.94 9.40
C ALA A 11 -2.17 -5.78 8.87
N ASP A 12 -1.01 -6.08 8.26
CA ASP A 12 -0.16 -5.07 7.65
C ASP A 12 -0.87 -4.41 6.49
N LEU A 13 -1.56 -5.20 5.66
CA LEU A 13 -2.34 -4.67 4.55
C LEU A 13 -3.40 -3.69 5.05
N ALA A 14 -4.17 -4.09 6.06
CA ALA A 14 -5.23 -3.24 6.59
C ALA A 14 -4.67 -1.93 7.15
N ARG A 15 -3.52 -1.99 7.79
CA ARG A 15 -2.86 -0.81 8.36
C ARG A 15 -2.52 0.20 7.27
N VAL A 16 -1.90 -0.27 6.19
CA VAL A 16 -1.48 0.61 5.11
C VAL A 16 -2.68 1.15 4.34
N GLU A 17 -3.70 0.32 4.13
CA GLU A 17 -4.93 0.78 3.50
C GLU A 17 -5.55 1.95 4.28
N ARG A 18 -5.57 1.84 5.60
CA ARG A 18 -6.11 2.91 6.44
C ARG A 18 -5.33 4.20 6.27
N LEU A 19 -4.00 4.10 6.26
CA LEU A 19 -3.16 5.27 6.08
C LEU A 19 -3.44 5.97 4.76
N LEU A 20 -3.56 5.20 3.69
CA LEU A 20 -3.80 5.78 2.37
C LEU A 20 -5.17 6.44 2.30
N ARG A 21 -6.18 5.81 2.89
CA ARG A 21 -7.52 6.40 2.92
C ARG A 21 -7.54 7.70 3.72
N GLN A 22 -6.87 7.73 4.86
CA GLN A 22 -6.80 8.95 5.68
C GLN A 22 -6.07 10.07 4.95
N GLY A 23 -5.09 9.71 4.13
CA GLY A 23 -4.36 10.71 3.35
C GLY A 23 -5.04 11.10 2.04
N GLY A 24 -6.18 10.50 1.73
CA GLY A 24 -6.90 10.80 0.50
C GLY A 24 -6.23 10.27 -0.74
N ILE A 25 -5.44 9.20 -0.62
CA ILE A 25 -4.71 8.62 -1.75
C ILE A 25 -5.48 7.42 -2.27
N GLU A 26 -5.75 7.42 -3.57
CA GLU A 26 -6.37 6.28 -4.23
C GLU A 26 -5.35 5.18 -4.43
N TYR A 27 -5.80 3.95 -4.28
CA TYR A 27 -4.92 2.80 -4.45
C TYR A 27 -5.70 1.63 -5.03
N SER A 28 -4.98 0.65 -5.56
CA SER A 28 -5.59 -0.59 -6.01
C SER A 28 -4.83 -1.77 -5.40
N LEU A 29 -5.54 -2.88 -5.25
CA LEU A 29 -4.96 -4.11 -4.72
C LEU A 29 -4.80 -5.10 -5.85
N GLN A 30 -3.61 -5.70 -5.94
CA GLN A 30 -3.32 -6.67 -6.98
C GLN A 30 -2.69 -7.91 -6.38
N GLN A 31 -3.13 -9.08 -6.86
CA GLN A 31 -2.57 -10.35 -6.43
C GLN A 31 -1.18 -10.51 -7.05
N GLU A 32 -0.24 -11.02 -6.28
CA GLU A 32 1.08 -11.31 -6.79
C GLU A 32 0.98 -12.50 -7.76
N PRO A 33 1.35 -12.33 -9.04
CA PRO A 33 1.09 -13.37 -10.05
C PRO A 33 1.85 -14.67 -9.83
N ALA A 34 3.02 -14.61 -9.21
CA ALA A 34 3.87 -15.79 -9.10
C ALA A 34 3.34 -16.82 -8.12
N SER A 35 2.80 -16.40 -6.98
CA SER A 35 2.36 -17.32 -5.95
C SER A 35 0.85 -17.41 -5.80
N GLY A 36 0.16 -16.32 -6.04
CA GLY A 36 -1.28 -16.26 -5.80
C GLY A 36 -1.67 -16.43 -4.35
N LEU A 37 -0.69 -16.41 -3.44
CA LEU A 37 -0.89 -16.59 -2.01
C LEU A 37 -0.48 -15.34 -1.26
N GLY A 38 -1.02 -15.20 -0.04
CA GLY A 38 -0.67 -14.09 0.81
C GLY A 38 -1.47 -12.83 0.51
N PRO A 39 -1.16 -11.73 1.21
CA PRO A 39 -1.89 -10.48 1.04
C PRO A 39 -1.62 -9.85 -0.32
N MET A 40 -2.59 -9.07 -0.78
CA MET A 40 -2.46 -8.38 -2.06
C MET A 40 -1.46 -7.23 -1.98
N GLN A 41 -0.80 -6.96 -3.10
CA GLN A 41 0.10 -5.83 -3.22
C GLN A 41 -0.70 -4.53 -3.38
N ILE A 42 -0.17 -3.45 -2.84
CA ILE A 42 -0.81 -2.14 -2.93
C ILE A 42 -0.11 -1.33 -4.01
N HIS A 43 -0.91 -0.84 -4.97
CA HIS A 43 -0.43 0.00 -6.06
C HIS A 43 -1.06 1.38 -5.96
N VAL A 44 -0.28 2.42 -6.20
CA VAL A 44 -0.79 3.79 -6.22
C VAL A 44 -0.31 4.47 -7.50
N ALA A 45 -0.93 5.61 -7.83
CA ALA A 45 -0.46 6.39 -8.97
C ALA A 45 0.99 6.82 -8.72
N GLU A 46 1.80 6.82 -9.77
CA GLU A 46 3.22 7.15 -9.65
C GLU A 46 3.43 8.51 -8.99
N GLU A 47 2.60 9.47 -9.33
CA GLU A 47 2.68 10.82 -8.77
C GLU A 47 2.36 10.87 -7.28
N ASP A 48 1.65 9.87 -6.76
CA ASP A 48 1.28 9.80 -5.35
C ASP A 48 2.27 9.02 -4.50
N VAL A 49 3.24 8.37 -5.11
CA VAL A 49 4.20 7.54 -4.38
C VAL A 49 4.94 8.33 -3.30
N PRO A 50 5.48 9.53 -3.59
CA PRO A 50 6.19 10.27 -2.53
C PRO A 50 5.30 10.61 -1.35
N ARG A 51 4.05 10.97 -1.60
CA ARG A 51 3.11 11.30 -0.53
C ARG A 51 2.74 10.07 0.28
N ALA A 52 2.52 8.96 -0.40
CA ALA A 52 2.21 7.70 0.28
C ALA A 52 3.38 7.25 1.16
N GLU A 53 4.60 7.40 0.68
CA GLU A 53 5.78 7.08 1.47
C GLU A 53 5.88 7.96 2.71
N GLU A 54 5.55 9.23 2.58
CA GLU A 54 5.58 10.13 3.72
C GLU A 54 4.59 9.70 4.79
N LEU A 55 3.41 9.26 4.39
CA LEU A 55 2.42 8.78 5.35
C LEU A 55 2.93 7.57 6.13
N LEU A 56 3.60 6.64 5.45
CA LEU A 56 4.19 5.49 6.13
C LEU A 56 5.26 5.90 7.11
N LEU A 57 6.12 6.83 6.71
CA LEU A 57 7.20 7.28 7.58
C LEU A 57 6.66 7.96 8.83
N ARG A 58 5.60 8.73 8.71
CA ARG A 58 4.99 9.39 9.85
C ARG A 58 4.45 8.41 10.86
N GLU A 59 3.86 7.34 10.39
CA GLU A 59 3.28 6.36 11.29
C GLU A 59 4.35 5.63 12.09
N GLN A 60 5.53 5.49 11.54
CA GLN A 60 6.61 4.73 12.18
C GLN A 60 7.35 5.51 13.27
N ARG A 61 7.02 6.77 13.48
CA ARG A 61 7.65 7.59 14.51
C ARG A 61 7.08 7.34 15.89
#